data_b0b14eb66d133877eb6c95e0c66af943
#
_entry.id   b0b14eb66d133877eb6c95e0c66af943
#
_cell.length_a   1.000
_cell.length_b   1.000
_cell.length_c   1.000
_cell.angle_alpha   90.00
_cell.angle_beta   90.00
_cell.angle_gamma   90.00
#
_symmetry.space_group_name_H-M   'P 1'
#
loop_
_entity.id
_entity.type
_entity.pdbx_description
1 polymer ?
#
loop_
_entity_poly.entity_id
_entity_poly.type
_entity_poly.pdbx_seq_one_letter_code
_entity_poly.pdbx_strand_id
1 'polypeptide(L)'
;MSDVVETVTLYRAPTATVDADAIADWLRERVDATVRVRDRLLDAVADDDLPEEFAAARVTDPYDRETGTTLLGIVRYEERALETPERAGGVVYDGGAVQRALNARLPDDERRLDHLHVPLLDRAIGTWGEHDGRWHKRVAVLGQPALLSVPGLYEAPAKPEAYYEAKSKHALLTGDAPPREVLEAEIKGDFLVADDPRTTAALKGYVLAAVDVLETGTAFCDDERCRLYDAHRQPGVVRAQLRDPEFCEEHAARYDYSSD
;
A
#
# COMPACT_ATOMS: atom_id res chain seq x y z
N MET A 1 -21.22 -11.91 -15.15
CA MET A 1 -20.51 -11.07 -16.13
C MET A 1 -19.32 -10.55 -15.35
N SER A 2 -18.11 -10.86 -15.76
CA SER A 2 -16.91 -10.24 -15.21
C SER A 2 -16.98 -8.76 -15.59
N ASP A 3 -17.00 -7.86 -14.60
CA ASP A 3 -16.95 -6.43 -14.86
C ASP A 3 -15.51 -6.15 -15.31
N VAL A 4 -15.32 -5.96 -16.60
CA VAL A 4 -14.02 -5.60 -17.17
C VAL A 4 -13.67 -4.20 -16.72
N VAL A 5 -12.49 -4.01 -16.16
CA VAL A 5 -11.99 -2.67 -15.79
C VAL A 5 -11.70 -1.88 -17.07
N GLU A 6 -12.47 -0.82 -17.33
CA GLU A 6 -12.31 0.03 -18.51
C GLU A 6 -11.31 1.18 -18.29
N THR A 7 -11.22 1.65 -17.05
CA THR A 7 -10.32 2.76 -16.69
C THR A 7 -9.62 2.48 -15.36
N VAL A 8 -8.32 2.74 -15.32
CA VAL A 8 -7.52 2.77 -14.09
C VAL A 8 -6.96 4.18 -13.89
N THR A 9 -7.29 4.82 -12.78
CA THR A 9 -6.73 6.11 -12.39
C THR A 9 -5.75 5.92 -11.23
N LEU A 10 -4.46 6.05 -11.52
CA LEU A 10 -3.39 6.01 -10.54
C LEU A 10 -3.14 7.43 -10.00
N TYR A 11 -3.07 7.58 -8.68
CA TYR A 11 -2.79 8.86 -8.03
C TYR A 11 -1.41 8.86 -7.40
N ARG A 12 -0.67 9.96 -7.61
CA ARG A 12 0.71 10.12 -7.13
C ARG A 12 0.78 10.16 -5.60
N ALA A 13 1.85 9.60 -5.05
CA ALA A 13 2.24 9.85 -3.67
C ALA A 13 3.04 11.16 -3.60
N PRO A 14 2.75 12.05 -2.62
CA PRO A 14 3.36 13.39 -2.61
C PRO A 14 4.81 13.41 -2.14
N THR A 15 5.19 12.49 -1.24
CA THR A 15 6.48 12.51 -0.53
C THR A 15 7.40 11.36 -0.88
N ALA A 16 6.87 10.32 -1.52
CA ALA A 16 7.64 9.14 -1.86
C ALA A 16 8.35 9.29 -3.20
N THR A 17 9.53 8.71 -3.32
CA THR A 17 10.30 8.59 -4.57
C THR A 17 9.70 7.54 -5.51
N VAL A 18 8.37 7.53 -5.64
CA VAL A 18 7.62 6.58 -6.48
C VAL A 18 7.27 7.24 -7.80
N ASP A 19 7.70 6.63 -8.88
CA ASP A 19 7.35 7.05 -10.24
C ASP A 19 6.03 6.41 -10.67
N ALA A 20 4.94 7.17 -10.50
CA ALA A 20 3.60 6.73 -10.89
C ALA A 20 3.44 6.62 -12.42
N ASP A 21 4.18 7.41 -13.21
CA ASP A 21 4.14 7.30 -14.67
C ASP A 21 4.81 6.00 -15.13
N ALA A 22 5.94 5.63 -14.53
CA ALA A 22 6.59 4.35 -14.84
C ALA A 22 5.75 3.12 -14.43
N ILE A 23 4.90 3.26 -13.39
CA ILE A 23 3.91 2.22 -13.05
C ILE A 23 2.81 2.18 -14.11
N ALA A 24 2.28 3.35 -14.49
CA ALA A 24 1.21 3.45 -15.48
C ALA A 24 1.65 2.95 -16.85
N ASP A 25 2.87 3.28 -17.31
CA ASP A 25 3.43 2.81 -18.58
C ASP A 25 3.55 1.28 -18.60
N TRP A 26 4.09 0.71 -17.52
CA TRP A 26 4.19 -0.74 -17.36
C TRP A 26 2.81 -1.42 -17.34
N LEU A 27 1.79 -0.79 -16.73
CA LEU A 27 0.43 -1.34 -16.67
C LEU A 27 -0.25 -1.30 -18.03
N ARG A 28 -0.09 -0.22 -18.82
CA ARG A 28 -0.63 -0.07 -20.18
C ARG A 28 -0.21 -1.20 -21.14
N GLU A 29 0.96 -1.77 -20.91
CA GLU A 29 1.46 -2.91 -21.68
C GLU A 29 0.79 -4.24 -21.31
N ARG A 30 0.01 -4.27 -20.19
CA ARG A 30 -0.48 -5.51 -19.58
C ARG A 30 -1.98 -5.61 -19.37
N VAL A 31 -2.70 -4.51 -19.53
CA VAL A 31 -4.16 -4.49 -19.34
C VAL A 31 -4.81 -3.77 -20.51
N ASP A 32 -6.01 -4.24 -20.89
CA ASP A 32 -6.83 -3.60 -21.93
C ASP A 32 -7.73 -2.51 -21.31
N ALA A 33 -7.14 -1.62 -20.53
CA ALA A 33 -7.82 -0.52 -19.87
C ALA A 33 -7.15 0.81 -20.17
N THR A 34 -7.91 1.89 -20.12
CA THR A 34 -7.35 3.25 -20.18
C THR A 34 -6.65 3.58 -18.86
N VAL A 35 -5.33 3.67 -18.84
CA VAL A 35 -4.56 3.99 -17.64
C VAL A 35 -4.20 5.47 -17.62
N ARG A 36 -4.63 6.17 -16.56
CA ARG A 36 -4.39 7.61 -16.33
C ARG A 36 -3.60 7.82 -15.06
N VAL A 37 -2.80 8.89 -15.03
CA VAL A 37 -2.11 9.34 -13.81
C VAL A 37 -2.67 10.71 -13.44
N ARG A 38 -3.02 10.88 -12.17
CA ARG A 38 -3.47 12.16 -11.58
C ARG A 38 -2.56 12.54 -10.41
N ASP A 39 -2.63 13.79 -10.02
CA ASP A 39 -2.00 14.26 -8.80
C ASP A 39 -2.61 13.58 -7.57
N ARG A 40 -2.11 13.88 -6.39
CA ARG A 40 -2.51 13.24 -5.14
C ARG A 40 -4.03 13.25 -4.95
N LEU A 41 -4.64 12.08 -4.68
CA LEU A 41 -6.09 11.99 -4.46
C LEU A 41 -6.53 12.84 -3.27
N LEU A 42 -5.78 12.84 -2.17
CA LEU A 42 -6.14 13.61 -0.97
C LEU A 42 -6.27 15.11 -1.22
N ASP A 43 -5.52 15.68 -2.16
CA ASP A 43 -5.64 17.10 -2.53
C ASP A 43 -6.92 17.38 -3.34
N ALA A 44 -7.35 16.39 -4.13
CA ALA A 44 -8.54 16.51 -4.96
C ALA A 44 -9.85 16.33 -4.19
N VAL A 45 -9.82 15.56 -3.07
CA VAL A 45 -11.00 15.18 -2.29
C VAL A 45 -11.03 15.79 -0.88
N ALA A 46 -10.06 16.63 -0.53
CA ALA A 46 -10.02 17.29 0.77
C ALA A 46 -11.26 18.18 0.98
N ASP A 47 -11.92 17.98 2.10
CA ASP A 47 -13.02 18.80 2.61
C ASP A 47 -12.87 18.97 4.12
N ASP A 48 -13.76 19.74 4.74
CA ASP A 48 -13.69 20.07 6.18
C ASP A 48 -13.86 18.82 7.08
N ASP A 49 -14.49 17.75 6.61
CA ASP A 49 -14.78 16.54 7.38
C ASP A 49 -13.66 15.49 7.27
N LEU A 50 -12.84 15.52 6.22
CA LEU A 50 -11.81 14.53 5.97
C LEU A 50 -10.76 14.41 7.12
N PRO A 51 -10.28 15.49 7.74
CA PRO A 51 -9.38 15.40 8.90
C PRO A 51 -9.98 14.65 10.09
N GLU A 52 -11.29 14.87 10.37
CA GLU A 52 -12.00 14.18 11.46
C GLU A 52 -12.15 12.68 11.16
N GLU A 53 -12.46 12.31 9.93
CA GLU A 53 -12.55 10.91 9.49
C GLU A 53 -11.18 10.21 9.56
N PHE A 54 -10.09 10.88 9.20
CA PHE A 54 -8.73 10.35 9.38
C PHE A 54 -8.37 10.21 10.85
N ALA A 55 -8.73 11.17 11.71
CA ALA A 55 -8.55 11.09 13.15
C ALA A 55 -9.31 9.89 13.75
N ALA A 56 -10.54 9.65 13.30
CA ALA A 56 -11.36 8.51 13.69
C ALA A 56 -10.82 7.17 13.17
N ALA A 57 -10.11 7.16 12.03
CA ALA A 57 -9.53 5.96 11.45
C ALA A 57 -8.18 5.55 12.07
N ARG A 58 -7.60 6.33 13.00
CA ARG A 58 -6.29 6.03 13.60
C ARG A 58 -6.33 4.79 14.48
N VAL A 59 -5.41 3.88 14.27
CA VAL A 59 -5.15 2.76 15.18
C VAL A 59 -4.33 3.29 16.36
N THR A 60 -4.94 3.36 17.53
CA THR A 60 -4.31 3.87 18.76
C THR A 60 -3.64 2.77 19.59
N ASP A 61 -4.23 1.58 19.57
CA ASP A 61 -3.68 0.37 20.19
C ASP A 61 -3.73 -0.77 19.15
N PRO A 62 -2.60 -1.43 18.84
CA PRO A 62 -2.58 -2.52 17.88
C PRO A 62 -3.38 -3.76 18.33
N TYR A 63 -3.75 -3.86 19.60
CA TYR A 63 -4.52 -4.97 20.17
C TYR A 63 -5.97 -4.60 20.51
N ASP A 64 -6.38 -3.37 20.21
CA ASP A 64 -7.78 -2.95 20.35
C ASP A 64 -8.37 -2.73 18.96
N ARG A 65 -9.54 -3.32 18.71
CA ARG A 65 -10.25 -3.15 17.45
C ARG A 65 -10.80 -1.75 17.26
N GLU A 66 -11.12 -1.07 18.36
CA GLU A 66 -11.64 0.29 18.30
C GLU A 66 -10.55 1.24 17.79
N THR A 67 -10.93 2.04 16.82
CA THR A 67 -10.06 3.05 16.23
C THR A 67 -10.42 4.43 16.71
N GLY A 68 -9.43 5.26 16.70
CA GLY A 68 -9.55 6.69 16.64
C GLY A 68 -10.01 7.43 17.86
N THR A 69 -9.92 8.71 17.67
CA THR A 69 -10.43 9.72 18.59
C THR A 69 -10.62 11.02 17.83
N THR A 70 -11.75 11.66 18.03
CA THR A 70 -12.04 12.98 17.47
C THR A 70 -11.57 14.12 18.38
N LEU A 71 -10.57 13.87 19.23
CA LEU A 71 -9.95 14.92 20.04
C LEU A 71 -9.39 16.02 19.11
N LEU A 72 -9.74 17.28 19.43
CA LEU A 72 -9.39 18.44 18.60
C LEU A 72 -7.89 18.50 18.25
N GLY A 73 -7.00 18.09 19.17
CA GLY A 73 -5.56 18.06 18.91
C GLY A 73 -5.15 17.05 17.84
N ILE A 74 -5.88 15.93 17.75
CA ILE A 74 -5.66 14.89 16.73
C ILE A 74 -6.23 15.35 15.40
N VAL A 75 -7.44 15.90 15.36
CA VAL A 75 -8.03 16.47 14.13
C VAL A 75 -7.10 17.54 13.54
N ARG A 76 -6.60 18.47 14.35
CA ARG A 76 -5.62 19.49 13.92
C ARG A 76 -4.29 18.92 13.44
N TYR A 77 -3.91 17.75 13.94
CA TYR A 77 -2.74 17.03 13.38
C TYR A 77 -3.07 16.55 11.97
N GLU A 78 -4.25 15.93 11.76
CA GLU A 78 -4.65 15.46 10.43
C GLU A 78 -4.83 16.59 9.43
N GLU A 79 -5.41 17.72 9.81
CA GLU A 79 -5.45 18.94 8.99
C GLU A 79 -4.06 19.32 8.47
N ARG A 80 -3.09 19.46 9.38
CA ARG A 80 -1.71 19.78 9.01
C ARG A 80 -1.01 18.70 8.19
N ALA A 81 -1.32 17.43 8.44
CA ALA A 81 -0.75 16.30 7.71
C ALA A 81 -1.36 16.16 6.29
N LEU A 82 -2.55 16.65 6.06
CA LEU A 82 -3.14 16.79 4.73
C LEU A 82 -2.48 17.95 3.95
N GLU A 83 -2.28 19.11 4.60
CA GLU A 83 -1.63 20.29 4.01
C GLU A 83 -0.11 20.08 3.80
N THR A 84 0.56 19.34 4.70
CA THR A 84 2.00 19.13 4.70
C THR A 84 2.29 17.63 4.87
N PRO A 85 2.22 16.85 3.78
CA PRO A 85 2.34 15.39 3.80
C PRO A 85 3.63 14.87 4.44
N GLU A 86 4.72 15.61 4.36
CA GLU A 86 6.03 15.27 4.95
C GLU A 86 5.97 15.15 6.49
N ARG A 87 4.93 15.70 7.09
CA ARG A 87 4.68 15.63 8.53
C ARG A 87 3.79 14.45 8.94
N ALA A 88 3.21 13.74 7.96
CA ALA A 88 2.45 12.54 8.21
C ALA A 88 3.40 11.37 8.47
N GLY A 89 3.36 10.76 9.66
CA GLY A 89 4.20 9.61 9.97
C GLY A 89 3.90 9.02 11.35
N GLY A 90 4.36 7.77 11.56
CA GLY A 90 4.23 7.09 12.85
C GLY A 90 2.80 6.66 13.23
N VAL A 91 1.84 6.82 12.34
CA VAL A 91 0.42 6.48 12.55
C VAL A 91 0.01 5.40 11.58
N VAL A 92 -0.75 4.43 12.08
CA VAL A 92 -1.44 3.43 11.26
C VAL A 92 -2.92 3.79 11.23
N TYR A 93 -3.53 3.69 10.06
CA TYR A 93 -4.96 3.96 9.88
C TYR A 93 -5.71 2.67 9.53
N ASP A 94 -6.96 2.55 9.99
CA ASP A 94 -7.89 1.53 9.47
C ASP A 94 -8.07 1.74 7.97
N GLY A 95 -7.51 0.83 7.18
CA GLY A 95 -7.56 0.90 5.73
C GLY A 95 -8.97 0.84 5.18
N GLY A 96 -9.87 0.09 5.82
CA GLY A 96 -11.28 0.04 5.43
C GLY A 96 -12.02 1.36 5.70
N ALA A 97 -11.73 2.02 6.84
CA ALA A 97 -12.30 3.34 7.13
C ALA A 97 -11.80 4.41 6.14
N VAL A 98 -10.48 4.44 5.89
CA VAL A 98 -9.90 5.36 4.89
C VAL A 98 -10.48 5.08 3.49
N GLN A 99 -10.61 3.81 3.10
CA GLN A 99 -11.20 3.44 1.80
C GLN A 99 -12.62 3.97 1.64
N ARG A 100 -13.46 3.82 2.68
CA ARG A 100 -14.84 4.35 2.66
C ARG A 100 -14.86 5.88 2.58
N ALA A 101 -14.01 6.55 3.36
CA ALA A 101 -13.91 8.01 3.38
C ALA A 101 -13.53 8.56 1.99
N LEU A 102 -12.55 7.95 1.33
CA LEU A 102 -12.11 8.36 0.01
C LEU A 102 -13.14 7.98 -1.07
N ASN A 103 -13.74 6.78 -1.00
CA ASN A 103 -14.77 6.38 -1.96
C ASN A 103 -15.97 7.32 -1.95
N ALA A 104 -16.41 7.80 -0.78
CA ALA A 104 -17.53 8.72 -0.66
C ALA A 104 -17.30 10.06 -1.38
N ARG A 105 -16.03 10.44 -1.61
CA ARG A 105 -15.59 11.70 -2.19
C ARG A 105 -15.16 11.60 -3.66
N LEU A 106 -15.12 10.39 -4.22
CA LEU A 106 -14.88 10.23 -5.65
C LEU A 106 -16.04 10.84 -6.46
N PRO A 107 -15.78 11.38 -7.65
CA PRO A 107 -16.83 11.85 -8.54
C PRO A 107 -17.87 10.76 -8.80
N ASP A 108 -19.16 11.11 -8.78
CA ASP A 108 -20.26 10.15 -8.91
C ASP A 108 -20.21 9.35 -10.23
N ASP A 109 -19.79 10.01 -11.32
CA ASP A 109 -19.62 9.40 -12.63
C ASP A 109 -18.38 8.51 -12.76
N GLU A 110 -17.41 8.64 -11.86
CA GLU A 110 -16.21 7.80 -11.78
C GLU A 110 -16.32 6.72 -10.68
N ARG A 111 -17.29 6.79 -9.78
CA ARG A 111 -17.49 5.83 -8.67
C ARG A 111 -18.23 4.57 -9.15
N ARG A 112 -17.57 3.81 -10.02
CA ARG A 112 -18.10 2.61 -10.68
C ARG A 112 -17.05 1.48 -10.63
N LEU A 113 -17.50 0.22 -10.73
CA LEU A 113 -16.59 -0.94 -10.67
C LEU A 113 -15.67 -1.06 -11.90
N ASP A 114 -16.09 -0.53 -13.05
CA ASP A 114 -15.30 -0.47 -14.27
C ASP A 114 -14.28 0.68 -14.31
N HIS A 115 -14.29 1.56 -13.29
CA HIS A 115 -13.33 2.66 -13.12
C HIS A 115 -12.55 2.52 -11.80
N LEU A 116 -11.45 1.81 -11.85
CA LEU A 116 -10.59 1.58 -10.69
C LEU A 116 -9.77 2.83 -10.34
N HIS A 117 -9.87 3.27 -9.09
CA HIS A 117 -9.02 4.31 -8.51
C HIS A 117 -7.95 3.70 -7.62
N VAL A 118 -6.68 4.05 -7.84
CA VAL A 118 -5.52 3.50 -7.12
C VAL A 118 -4.67 4.64 -6.56
N PRO A 119 -4.98 5.17 -5.37
CA PRO A 119 -4.12 6.13 -4.69
C PRO A 119 -2.88 5.47 -4.09
N LEU A 120 -1.70 6.03 -4.40
CA LEU A 120 -0.46 5.75 -3.71
C LEU A 120 -0.39 6.64 -2.47
N LEU A 121 -0.54 6.03 -1.30
CA LEU A 121 -0.60 6.75 -0.03
C LEU A 121 0.76 6.82 0.64
N ASP A 122 1.11 7.95 1.18
CA ASP A 122 2.24 8.19 2.08
C ASP A 122 1.93 7.83 3.55
N ARG A 123 0.81 7.14 3.78
CA ARG A 123 0.29 6.75 5.08
C ARG A 123 0.29 5.24 5.27
N ALA A 124 0.68 4.77 6.45
CA ALA A 124 0.57 3.37 6.80
C ALA A 124 -0.90 3.01 7.06
N ILE A 125 -1.38 1.97 6.40
CA ILE A 125 -2.73 1.43 6.58
C ILE A 125 -2.66 0.04 7.17
N GLY A 126 -3.73 -0.38 7.85
CA GLY A 126 -3.84 -1.70 8.44
C GLY A 126 -5.24 -2.27 8.34
N THR A 127 -5.36 -3.55 8.60
CA THR A 127 -6.62 -4.26 8.75
C THR A 127 -6.63 -5.06 10.04
N TRP A 128 -7.81 -5.19 10.66
CA TRP A 128 -7.97 -6.01 11.84
C TRP A 128 -7.90 -7.50 11.49
N GLY A 129 -7.10 -8.26 12.23
CA GLY A 129 -7.00 -9.71 12.13
C GLY A 129 -7.98 -10.37 13.10
N GLU A 130 -9.06 -10.96 12.56
CA GLU A 130 -10.09 -11.63 13.38
C GLU A 130 -9.54 -12.88 14.12
N HIS A 131 -8.48 -13.50 13.60
CA HIS A 131 -7.92 -14.72 14.19
C HIS A 131 -6.96 -14.48 15.35
N ASP A 132 -6.24 -13.37 15.34
CA ASP A 132 -5.20 -13.06 16.33
C ASP A 132 -5.48 -11.78 17.13
N GLY A 133 -6.62 -11.13 16.86
CA GLY A 133 -7.11 -9.99 17.64
C GLY A 133 -6.18 -8.79 17.63
N ARG A 134 -5.60 -8.46 16.47
CA ARG A 134 -4.72 -7.30 16.34
C ARG A 134 -4.74 -6.67 14.96
N TRP A 135 -4.29 -5.43 14.89
CA TRP A 135 -4.08 -4.73 13.64
C TRP A 135 -2.81 -5.20 12.94
N HIS A 136 -2.94 -5.44 11.64
CA HIS A 136 -1.82 -5.75 10.75
C HIS A 136 -1.63 -4.63 9.74
N LYS A 137 -0.43 -4.09 9.65
CA LYS A 137 -0.06 -3.19 8.56
C LYS A 137 -0.22 -3.92 7.22
N ARG A 138 -0.63 -3.19 6.19
CA ARG A 138 -0.83 -3.71 4.84
C ARG A 138 -0.08 -2.87 3.82
N VAL A 139 0.34 -3.53 2.73
CA VAL A 139 0.80 -2.86 1.52
C VAL A 139 -0.41 -2.36 0.75
N ALA A 140 -1.44 -3.19 0.64
CA ALA A 140 -2.64 -2.90 -0.12
C ALA A 140 -3.92 -3.20 0.68
N VAL A 141 -4.96 -2.39 0.48
CA VAL A 141 -6.36 -2.70 0.79
C VAL A 141 -7.10 -2.63 -0.54
N LEU A 142 -7.36 -3.82 -1.11
CA LEU A 142 -7.97 -3.95 -2.42
C LEU A 142 -9.45 -3.61 -2.38
N GLY A 143 -10.03 -3.25 -3.52
CA GLY A 143 -11.41 -2.84 -3.67
C GLY A 143 -11.51 -1.49 -4.40
N GLN A 144 -12.50 -0.69 -4.06
CA GLN A 144 -12.75 0.59 -4.73
C GLN A 144 -12.87 1.73 -3.70
N PRO A 145 -11.92 2.70 -3.72
CA PRO A 145 -10.60 2.68 -4.39
C PRO A 145 -9.68 1.60 -3.82
N ALA A 146 -8.71 1.12 -4.60
CA ALA A 146 -7.67 0.23 -4.10
C ALA A 146 -6.54 1.07 -3.46
N LEU A 147 -6.41 1.01 -2.14
CA LEU A 147 -5.40 1.78 -1.41
C LEU A 147 -4.05 1.08 -1.45
N LEU A 148 -3.01 1.76 -1.89
CA LEU A 148 -1.64 1.27 -1.82
C LEU A 148 -0.80 2.14 -0.88
N SER A 149 -0.32 1.54 0.20
CA SER A 149 0.53 2.21 1.19
C SER A 149 2.00 2.08 0.81
N VAL A 150 2.64 3.18 0.47
CA VAL A 150 4.09 3.20 0.22
C VAL A 150 4.86 2.83 1.50
N PRO A 151 4.57 3.40 2.69
CA PRO A 151 5.16 2.93 3.94
C PRO A 151 4.86 1.46 4.24
N GLY A 152 3.66 0.98 3.88
CA GLY A 152 3.26 -0.42 4.03
C GLY A 152 4.23 -1.37 3.34
N LEU A 153 4.79 -1.01 2.19
CA LEU A 153 5.69 -1.86 1.43
C LEU A 153 6.95 -2.28 2.23
N TYR A 154 7.50 -1.39 3.04
CA TYR A 154 8.70 -1.69 3.84
C TYR A 154 8.40 -1.91 5.34
N GLU A 155 7.17 -1.67 5.80
CA GLU A 155 6.77 -1.84 7.20
C GLU A 155 5.86 -3.04 7.45
N ALA A 156 5.01 -3.44 6.48
CA ALA A 156 4.04 -4.51 6.68
C ALA A 156 4.65 -5.91 6.58
N PRO A 157 5.42 -6.28 5.54
CA PRO A 157 6.04 -7.59 5.48
C PRO A 157 7.16 -7.71 6.51
N ALA A 158 7.21 -8.86 7.20
CA ALA A 158 8.22 -9.10 8.23
C ALA A 158 9.65 -9.02 7.66
N LYS A 159 10.53 -8.30 8.35
CA LYS A 159 11.97 -8.23 8.05
C LYS A 159 12.62 -9.61 8.25
N PRO A 160 13.86 -9.84 7.75
CA PRO A 160 14.62 -11.04 8.08
C PRO A 160 14.79 -11.24 9.59
N GLU A 161 14.93 -12.49 10.04
CA GLU A 161 15.07 -12.84 11.46
C GLU A 161 16.24 -12.10 12.13
N ALA A 162 17.37 -11.97 11.44
CA ALA A 162 18.54 -11.23 11.91
C ALA A 162 18.23 -9.77 12.31
N TYR A 163 17.23 -9.16 11.68
CA TYR A 163 16.78 -7.81 12.04
C TYR A 163 16.18 -7.78 13.45
N TYR A 164 15.32 -8.75 13.78
CA TYR A 164 14.68 -8.82 15.09
C TYR A 164 15.64 -9.27 16.18
N GLU A 165 16.59 -10.14 15.87
CA GLU A 165 17.67 -10.53 16.77
C GLU A 165 18.55 -9.33 17.14
N ALA A 166 18.98 -8.55 16.15
CA ALA A 166 19.77 -7.34 16.38
C ALA A 166 18.99 -6.30 17.20
N LYS A 167 17.69 -6.10 16.87
CA LYS A 167 16.81 -5.21 17.63
C LYS A 167 16.69 -5.63 19.08
N SER A 168 16.47 -6.92 19.35
CA SER A 168 16.32 -7.45 20.69
C SER A 168 17.63 -7.36 21.48
N LYS A 169 18.75 -7.70 20.84
CA LYS A 169 20.09 -7.58 21.45
C LYS A 169 20.40 -6.14 21.84
N HIS A 170 20.13 -5.19 20.97
CA HIS A 170 20.34 -3.79 21.28
C HIS A 170 19.47 -3.32 22.44
N ALA A 171 18.18 -3.65 22.43
CA ALA A 171 17.26 -3.29 23.50
C ALA A 171 17.69 -3.87 24.87
N LEU A 172 18.22 -5.09 24.89
CA LEU A 172 18.78 -5.71 26.12
C LEU A 172 20.01 -4.99 26.64
N LEU A 173 20.83 -4.43 25.75
CA LEU A 173 22.09 -3.77 26.13
C LEU A 173 21.89 -2.31 26.54
N THR A 174 20.97 -1.60 25.92
CA THR A 174 20.79 -0.14 26.07
C THR A 174 19.50 0.26 26.78
N GLY A 175 18.56 -0.69 26.96
CA GLY A 175 17.22 -0.43 27.50
C GLY A 175 16.20 0.00 26.46
N ASP A 176 16.63 0.42 25.25
CA ASP A 176 15.76 0.91 24.19
C ASP A 176 16.05 0.21 22.85
N ALA A 177 15.02 0.12 22.00
CA ALA A 177 15.23 -0.33 20.62
C ALA A 177 15.96 0.76 19.83
N PRO A 178 16.94 0.40 18.98
CA PRO A 178 17.63 1.38 18.16
C PRO A 178 16.69 1.97 17.09
N PRO A 179 16.98 3.16 16.56
CA PRO A 179 16.28 3.68 15.40
C PRO A 179 16.27 2.67 14.25
N ARG A 180 15.16 2.64 13.50
CA ARG A 180 14.98 1.69 12.39
C ARG A 180 16.10 1.79 11.37
N GLU A 181 16.50 3.00 11.02
CA GLU A 181 17.52 3.29 10.01
C GLU A 181 18.89 2.70 10.40
N VAL A 182 19.21 2.68 11.70
CA VAL A 182 20.45 2.06 12.22
C VAL A 182 20.41 0.55 11.99
N LEU A 183 19.30 -0.11 12.33
CA LEU A 183 19.14 -1.55 12.10
C LEU A 183 19.17 -1.91 10.62
N GLU A 184 18.50 -1.11 9.78
CA GLU A 184 18.43 -1.34 8.34
C GLU A 184 19.81 -1.16 7.66
N ALA A 185 20.66 -0.28 8.18
CA ALA A 185 22.04 -0.12 7.71
C ALA A 185 22.98 -1.25 8.14
N GLU A 186 22.74 -1.87 9.30
CA GLU A 186 23.58 -2.94 9.85
C GLU A 186 23.24 -4.32 9.28
N ILE A 187 21.95 -4.57 8.99
CA ILE A 187 21.46 -5.89 8.58
C ILE A 187 21.53 -6.02 7.07
N LYS A 188 22.33 -7.01 6.63
CA LYS A 188 22.37 -7.42 5.22
C LYS A 188 21.21 -8.37 4.92
N GLY A 189 20.52 -8.15 3.84
CA GLY A 189 19.45 -9.04 3.39
C GLY A 189 18.57 -8.42 2.32
N ASP A 190 17.70 -9.23 1.74
CA ASP A 190 16.75 -8.80 0.74
C ASP A 190 15.50 -8.24 1.44
N PHE A 191 15.49 -6.94 1.66
CA PHE A 191 14.33 -6.20 2.14
C PHE A 191 14.33 -4.77 1.62
N LEU A 192 13.15 -4.19 1.56
CA LEU A 192 12.95 -2.79 1.17
C LEU A 192 13.03 -1.89 2.40
N VAL A 193 13.49 -0.67 2.19
CA VAL A 193 13.60 0.39 3.20
C VAL A 193 12.84 1.63 2.74
N ALA A 194 12.75 2.65 3.59
CA ALA A 194 12.23 3.95 3.17
C ALA A 194 13.11 4.51 2.04
N ASP A 195 12.47 5.13 1.05
CA ASP A 195 13.13 5.71 -0.14
C ASP A 195 13.99 4.72 -0.96
N ASP A 196 13.68 3.42 -0.86
CA ASP A 196 14.35 2.40 -1.66
C ASP A 196 14.10 2.63 -3.16
N PRO A 197 15.14 2.68 -4.00
CA PRO A 197 14.97 2.91 -5.45
C PRO A 197 14.16 1.82 -6.15
N ARG A 198 13.97 0.66 -5.53
CA ARG A 198 13.16 -0.46 -6.04
C ARG A 198 11.67 -0.32 -5.75
N THR A 199 11.24 0.70 -4.96
CA THR A 199 9.84 0.90 -4.53
C THR A 199 8.88 0.96 -5.70
N THR A 200 9.20 1.72 -6.76
CA THR A 200 8.39 1.83 -7.98
C THR A 200 8.18 0.45 -8.64
N ALA A 201 9.26 -0.32 -8.80
CA ALA A 201 9.18 -1.65 -9.40
C ALA A 201 8.37 -2.63 -8.54
N ALA A 202 8.51 -2.56 -7.21
CA ALA A 202 7.78 -3.42 -6.29
C ALA A 202 6.28 -3.11 -6.23
N LEU A 203 5.86 -1.85 -6.41
CA LEU A 203 4.45 -1.47 -6.40
C LEU A 203 3.68 -1.91 -7.64
N LYS A 204 4.35 -2.19 -8.76
CA LYS A 204 3.71 -2.61 -10.02
C LYS A 204 2.79 -3.82 -9.84
N GLY A 205 3.25 -4.85 -9.11
CA GLY A 205 2.44 -6.05 -8.87
C GLY A 205 1.22 -5.79 -8.00
N TYR A 206 1.31 -4.89 -7.01
CA TYR A 206 0.15 -4.53 -6.17
C TYR A 206 -0.88 -3.70 -6.94
N VAL A 207 -0.45 -2.86 -7.89
CA VAL A 207 -1.36 -2.14 -8.79
C VAL A 207 -2.07 -3.13 -9.71
N LEU A 208 -1.35 -4.09 -10.28
CA LEU A 208 -1.95 -5.13 -11.11
C LEU A 208 -2.90 -6.03 -10.32
N ALA A 209 -2.56 -6.39 -9.07
CA ALA A 209 -3.45 -7.16 -8.20
C ALA A 209 -4.77 -6.43 -7.92
N ALA A 210 -4.77 -5.09 -7.90
CA ALA A 210 -5.99 -4.30 -7.76
C ALA A 210 -6.89 -4.38 -9.02
N VAL A 211 -6.32 -4.53 -10.20
CA VAL A 211 -7.06 -4.80 -11.44
C VAL A 211 -7.56 -6.24 -11.43
N ASP A 212 -6.66 -7.20 -11.19
CA ASP A 212 -6.94 -8.63 -11.26
C ASP A 212 -8.11 -9.04 -10.34
N VAL A 213 -8.16 -8.50 -9.12
CA VAL A 213 -9.25 -8.80 -8.17
C VAL A 213 -10.62 -8.35 -8.66
N LEU A 214 -10.73 -7.22 -9.37
CA LEU A 214 -11.98 -6.75 -9.93
C LEU A 214 -12.42 -7.58 -11.13
N GLU A 215 -11.48 -8.08 -11.92
CA GLU A 215 -11.75 -8.88 -13.11
C GLU A 215 -12.02 -10.35 -12.79
N THR A 216 -11.34 -10.92 -11.80
CA THR A 216 -11.35 -12.36 -11.53
C THR A 216 -12.01 -12.74 -10.20
N GLY A 217 -12.11 -11.80 -9.28
CA GLY A 217 -12.49 -12.06 -7.89
C GLY A 217 -11.36 -12.66 -7.04
N THR A 218 -10.17 -12.89 -7.60
CA THR A 218 -9.00 -13.46 -6.92
C THR A 218 -7.93 -12.39 -6.74
N ALA A 219 -7.56 -12.11 -5.49
CA ALA A 219 -6.66 -10.99 -5.21
C ALA A 219 -5.18 -11.29 -5.48
N PHE A 220 -4.74 -12.54 -5.21
CA PHE A 220 -3.32 -12.90 -5.22
C PHE A 220 -3.09 -14.30 -5.76
N CYS A 221 -1.90 -14.52 -6.29
CA CYS A 221 -1.42 -15.80 -6.78
C CYS A 221 -0.83 -16.65 -5.66
N ASP A 222 -0.97 -17.97 -5.74
CA ASP A 222 -0.36 -18.93 -4.82
C ASP A 222 1.10 -19.27 -5.15
N ASP A 223 1.59 -18.97 -6.36
CA ASP A 223 2.99 -19.18 -6.75
C ASP A 223 3.88 -18.06 -6.19
N GLU A 224 4.76 -18.41 -5.24
CA GLU A 224 5.73 -17.48 -4.62
C GLU A 224 6.65 -16.76 -5.61
N ARG A 225 6.69 -17.23 -6.85
CA ARG A 225 7.51 -16.64 -7.91
C ARG A 225 6.71 -15.70 -8.79
N CYS A 226 5.43 -15.61 -8.63
CA CYS A 226 4.57 -14.71 -9.40
C CYS A 226 4.58 -13.30 -8.79
N ARG A 227 4.57 -12.28 -9.65
CA ARG A 227 4.45 -10.88 -9.23
C ARG A 227 3.14 -10.59 -8.47
N LEU A 228 2.09 -11.38 -8.69
CA LEU A 228 0.83 -11.28 -7.97
C LEU A 228 0.82 -12.05 -6.63
N TYR A 229 1.94 -12.60 -6.17
CA TYR A 229 2.02 -13.28 -4.88
C TYR A 229 2.04 -12.29 -3.70
N ASP A 230 1.17 -12.50 -2.70
CA ASP A 230 1.15 -11.71 -1.47
C ASP A 230 2.14 -12.26 -0.43
N ALA A 231 3.36 -11.77 -0.48
CA ALA A 231 4.42 -12.20 0.42
C ALA A 231 4.32 -11.50 1.78
N HIS A 232 4.22 -12.29 2.86
CA HIS A 232 4.19 -11.79 4.24
C HIS A 232 5.58 -11.50 4.84
N ARG A 233 6.65 -11.76 4.10
CA ARG A 233 8.04 -11.50 4.51
C ARG A 233 8.79 -10.73 3.43
N GLN A 234 9.65 -9.81 3.84
CA GLN A 234 10.41 -8.95 2.93
C GLN A 234 11.21 -9.72 1.86
N PRO A 235 11.93 -10.81 2.17
CA PRO A 235 12.61 -11.57 1.12
C PRO A 235 11.66 -12.17 0.07
N GLY A 236 10.44 -12.50 0.48
CA GLY A 236 9.38 -12.96 -0.44
C GLY A 236 8.87 -11.82 -1.33
N VAL A 237 8.67 -10.61 -0.76
CA VAL A 237 8.29 -9.40 -1.54
C VAL A 237 9.35 -9.11 -2.60
N VAL A 238 10.61 -9.04 -2.23
CA VAL A 238 11.71 -8.80 -3.17
C VAL A 238 11.71 -9.87 -4.27
N ARG A 239 11.56 -11.15 -3.89
CA ARG A 239 11.52 -12.25 -4.86
C ARG A 239 10.33 -12.15 -5.81
N ALA A 240 9.12 -11.93 -5.31
CA ALA A 240 7.92 -11.88 -6.13
C ALA A 240 7.88 -10.62 -7.02
N GLN A 241 8.23 -9.46 -6.45
CA GLN A 241 8.03 -8.18 -7.12
C GLN A 241 9.18 -7.74 -8.04
N LEU A 242 10.39 -8.31 -7.87
CA LEU A 242 11.60 -7.80 -8.56
C LEU A 242 12.31 -8.86 -9.41
N ARG A 243 11.69 -10.03 -9.62
CA ARG A 243 12.29 -11.10 -10.43
C ARG A 243 11.98 -10.95 -11.91
N ASP A 244 12.71 -11.73 -12.71
CA ASP A 244 12.47 -12.01 -14.12
C ASP A 244 12.51 -13.56 -14.32
N PRO A 245 11.52 -14.19 -14.98
CA PRO A 245 10.27 -13.60 -15.48
C PRO A 245 9.33 -13.13 -14.35
N GLU A 246 8.50 -12.13 -14.67
CA GLU A 246 7.64 -11.46 -13.66
C GLU A 246 6.49 -12.35 -13.18
N PHE A 247 5.99 -13.26 -14.00
CA PHE A 247 4.76 -14.02 -13.75
C PHE A 247 5.00 -15.54 -13.75
N CYS A 248 4.08 -16.27 -13.11
CA CYS A 248 3.92 -17.70 -13.34
C CYS A 248 3.28 -17.95 -14.72
N GLU A 249 3.22 -19.22 -15.16
CA GLU A 249 2.69 -19.58 -16.46
C GLU A 249 1.25 -19.08 -16.69
N GLU A 250 0.39 -19.21 -15.68
CA GLU A 250 -1.01 -18.75 -15.75
C GLU A 250 -1.12 -17.24 -15.95
N HIS A 251 -0.40 -16.45 -15.13
CA HIS A 251 -0.47 -14.99 -15.20
C HIS A 251 0.36 -14.41 -16.34
N ALA A 252 1.40 -15.12 -16.81
CA ALA A 252 2.09 -14.76 -18.05
C ALA A 252 1.15 -14.86 -19.26
N ALA A 253 0.34 -15.90 -19.34
CA ALA A 253 -0.66 -16.04 -20.42
C ALA A 253 -1.72 -14.91 -20.43
N ARG A 254 -1.93 -14.24 -19.29
CA ARG A 254 -2.90 -13.13 -19.17
C ARG A 254 -2.27 -11.74 -19.32
N TYR A 255 -1.05 -11.54 -18.81
CA TYR A 255 -0.46 -10.22 -18.64
C TYR A 255 0.88 -10.02 -19.35
N ASP A 256 1.47 -11.05 -19.96
CA ASP A 256 2.70 -10.95 -20.72
C ASP A 256 2.40 -11.09 -22.22
N TYR A 257 2.03 -9.97 -22.86
CA TYR A 257 1.77 -9.91 -24.30
C TYR A 257 3.03 -9.86 -25.16
N SER A 258 4.24 -9.90 -24.54
CA SER A 258 5.52 -9.77 -25.26
C SER A 258 6.00 -11.06 -25.92
N SER A 259 5.18 -12.11 -25.97
CA SER A 259 5.59 -13.45 -26.45
C SER A 259 5.11 -13.81 -27.86
N ASP A 260 4.78 -12.83 -28.74
CA ASP A 260 4.51 -13.06 -30.17
C ASP A 260 5.48 -12.28 -31.09
#